data_24ae2c2c1b3af00fd82f79b2e31c3e7f
#
_entry.id   24ae2c2c1b3af00fd82f79b2e31c3e7f
#
_cell.length_a   1.000
_cell.length_b   1.000
_cell.length_c   1.000
_cell.angle_alpha   90.00
_cell.angle_beta   90.00
_cell.angle_gamma   90.00
#
_symmetry.space_group_name_H-M   'P 1'
#
loop_
_entity.id
_entity.type
_entity.pdbx_description
1 polymer ?
#
loop_
_entity_poly.entity_id
_entity_poly.type
_entity_poly.pdbx_seq_one_letter_code
_entity_poly.pdbx_strand_id
1 'polypeptide(L)'
;MAGGLLEGPGGILLVQNRRRDGSLDWSPPGGVIEVDEGESLTDGLTREVREETGLHVTGWTGPLYRVEAVAPEAGWHLRAEVHLATSFSGDLSPGDPDGIVVDARFVDPSGCAGHLESNHAWVREPLGAWLVERWADARSFRYTVNGPGAGAYTVIVETP
;
A
#
# COMPACT_ATOMS: atom_id res chain seq x y z
N MET A 1 -9.09 -3.95 -1.42
CA MET A 1 -8.12 -2.83 -1.53
C MET A 1 -7.04 -3.16 -2.57
N ALA A 2 -6.43 -2.16 -3.16
CA ALA A 2 -5.26 -2.33 -3.99
C ALA A 2 -4.18 -1.31 -3.62
N GLY A 3 -2.91 -1.67 -3.82
CA GLY A 3 -1.76 -0.79 -3.64
C GLY A 3 -0.88 -0.79 -4.90
N GLY A 4 -0.29 0.34 -5.20
CA GLY A 4 0.56 0.55 -6.36
C GLY A 4 2.03 0.78 -5.98
N LEU A 5 2.94 0.03 -6.59
CA LEU A 5 4.37 0.32 -6.53
C LEU A 5 4.76 1.08 -7.80
N LEU A 6 5.27 2.29 -7.65
CA LEU A 6 5.80 3.10 -8.74
C LEU A 6 7.30 3.31 -8.51
N GLU A 7 8.10 2.85 -9.44
CA GLU A 7 9.56 3.03 -9.40
C GLU A 7 9.96 4.20 -10.30
N GLY A 8 10.58 5.19 -9.72
CA GLY A 8 11.13 6.35 -10.43
C GLY A 8 12.62 6.53 -10.16
N PRO A 9 13.27 7.55 -10.76
CA PRO A 9 14.70 7.82 -10.54
C PRO A 9 15.09 8.05 -9.09
N GLY A 10 14.14 8.48 -8.25
CA GLY A 10 14.34 8.71 -6.81
C GLY A 10 14.05 7.50 -5.92
N GLY A 11 13.62 6.37 -6.49
CA GLY A 11 13.27 5.15 -5.75
C GLY A 11 11.79 4.76 -5.87
N ILE A 12 11.20 4.32 -4.77
CA ILE A 12 9.79 3.88 -4.68
C ILE A 12 8.93 5.05 -4.20
N LEU A 13 7.80 5.25 -4.86
CA LEU A 13 6.80 6.23 -4.44
C LEU A 13 6.11 5.77 -3.15
N LEU A 14 6.16 6.62 -2.13
CA LEU A 14 5.39 6.48 -0.91
C LEU A 14 4.53 7.74 -0.71
N VAL A 15 3.37 7.56 -0.12
CA VAL A 15 2.47 8.63 0.33
C VAL A 15 2.44 8.68 1.85
N GLN A 16 2.36 9.89 2.41
CA GLN A 16 2.22 10.10 3.84
C GLN A 16 0.75 10.29 4.20
N ASN A 17 0.25 9.42 5.03
CA ASN A 17 -1.15 9.43 5.46
C ASN A 17 -1.30 10.08 6.84
N ARG A 18 -2.34 10.90 7.00
CA ARG A 18 -2.79 11.38 8.29
C ARG A 18 -3.90 10.49 8.80
N ARG A 19 -3.68 9.83 9.91
CA ARG A 19 -4.65 8.97 10.56
C ARG A 19 -5.68 9.79 11.37
N ARG A 20 -6.80 9.17 11.75
CA ARG A 20 -7.87 9.83 12.52
C ARG A 20 -7.42 10.36 13.87
N ASP A 21 -6.41 9.75 14.48
CA ASP A 21 -5.79 10.20 15.74
C ASP A 21 -4.73 11.30 15.54
N GLY A 22 -4.51 11.73 14.29
CA GLY A 22 -3.53 12.74 13.92
C GLY A 22 -2.13 12.19 13.68
N SER A 23 -1.87 10.92 13.93
CA SER A 23 -0.58 10.29 13.62
C SER A 23 -0.34 10.23 12.11
N LEU A 24 0.94 10.16 11.73
CA LEU A 24 1.38 10.08 10.34
C LEU A 24 2.07 8.74 10.11
N ASP A 25 1.78 8.12 8.98
CA ASP A 25 2.52 6.96 8.50
C ASP A 25 2.73 7.02 6.98
N TRP A 26 3.61 6.19 6.48
CA TRP A 26 3.91 6.08 5.06
C TRP A 26 3.47 4.73 4.52
N SER A 27 2.93 4.72 3.30
CA SER A 27 2.54 3.51 2.58
C SER A 27 2.75 3.70 1.07
N PRO A 28 2.77 2.63 0.28
CA PRO A 28 2.51 2.76 -1.15
C PRO A 28 1.14 3.41 -1.38
N PRO A 29 0.98 4.21 -2.46
CA PRO A 29 -0.32 4.77 -2.82
C PRO A 29 -1.33 3.69 -3.14
N GLY A 30 -2.62 3.95 -2.88
CA GLY A 30 -3.73 3.05 -3.15
C GLY A 30 -4.83 3.10 -2.11
N GLY A 31 -5.94 2.40 -2.38
CA GLY A 31 -7.12 2.51 -1.54
C GLY A 31 -8.13 1.39 -1.73
N VAL A 32 -9.38 1.71 -1.43
CA VAL A 32 -10.52 0.80 -1.61
C VAL A 32 -10.96 0.84 -3.06
N ILE A 33 -11.08 -0.33 -3.67
CA ILE A 33 -11.56 -0.45 -5.05
C ILE A 33 -13.05 -0.79 -5.02
N GLU A 34 -13.84 -0.03 -5.77
CA GLU A 34 -15.30 -0.09 -5.79
C GLU A 34 -15.80 -1.16 -6.79
N VAL A 35 -15.37 -2.41 -6.57
CA VAL A 35 -15.71 -3.54 -7.46
C VAL A 35 -17.22 -3.77 -7.59
N ASP A 36 -17.99 -3.44 -6.56
CA ASP A 36 -19.45 -3.57 -6.55
C ASP A 36 -20.12 -2.55 -7.49
N GLU A 37 -19.42 -1.47 -7.83
CA GLU A 37 -19.85 -0.47 -8.82
C GLU A 37 -19.34 -0.77 -10.23
N GLY A 38 -18.66 -1.92 -10.42
CA GLY A 38 -18.15 -2.39 -11.71
C GLY A 38 -16.76 -1.84 -12.06
N GLU A 39 -16.06 -1.22 -11.11
CA GLU A 39 -14.69 -0.75 -11.30
C GLU A 39 -13.72 -1.93 -11.35
N SER A 40 -12.88 -2.00 -12.38
CA SER A 40 -11.81 -2.99 -12.39
C SER A 40 -10.73 -2.63 -11.35
N LEU A 41 -10.01 -3.64 -10.85
CA LEU A 41 -8.98 -3.40 -9.84
C LEU A 41 -7.91 -2.41 -10.33
N THR A 42 -7.48 -2.54 -11.58
CA THR A 42 -6.46 -1.66 -12.16
C THR A 42 -6.96 -0.25 -12.47
N ASP A 43 -8.24 -0.12 -12.84
CA ASP A 43 -8.84 1.21 -13.06
C ASP A 43 -8.97 1.96 -11.72
N GLY A 44 -9.48 1.29 -10.69
CA GLY A 44 -9.57 1.85 -9.36
C GLY A 44 -8.21 2.20 -8.79
N LEU A 45 -7.22 1.33 -8.95
CA LEU A 45 -5.86 1.63 -8.50
C LEU A 45 -5.25 2.83 -9.26
N THR A 46 -5.53 2.97 -10.57
CA THR A 46 -5.10 4.13 -11.35
C THR A 46 -5.75 5.42 -10.85
N ARG A 47 -7.04 5.36 -10.51
CA ARG A 47 -7.77 6.49 -9.92
C ARG A 47 -7.18 6.89 -8.58
N GLU A 48 -7.00 5.95 -7.65
CA GLU A 48 -6.43 6.19 -6.32
C GLU A 48 -5.03 6.84 -6.42
N VAL A 49 -4.12 6.25 -7.23
CA VAL A 49 -2.78 6.82 -7.42
C VAL A 49 -2.85 8.25 -7.95
N ARG A 50 -3.76 8.54 -8.87
CA ARG A 50 -3.91 9.88 -9.43
C ARG A 50 -4.45 10.87 -8.39
N GLU A 51 -5.44 10.48 -7.60
CA GLU A 51 -6.02 11.30 -6.55
C GLU A 51 -4.99 11.64 -5.47
N GLU A 52 -4.24 10.64 -5.02
CA GLU A 52 -3.26 10.80 -3.95
C GLU A 52 -1.96 11.50 -4.38
N THR A 53 -1.55 11.35 -5.63
CA THR A 53 -0.19 11.75 -6.06
C THR A 53 -0.12 12.68 -7.26
N GLY A 54 -1.21 12.83 -8.01
CA GLY A 54 -1.24 13.53 -9.30
C GLY A 54 -0.68 12.74 -10.49
N LEU A 55 -0.06 11.58 -10.25
CA LEU A 55 0.53 10.76 -11.30
C LEU A 55 -0.53 9.91 -12.03
N HIS A 56 -0.37 9.77 -13.34
CA HIS A 56 -1.24 8.95 -14.17
C HIS A 56 -0.51 7.67 -14.60
N VAL A 57 -0.93 6.53 -14.08
CA VAL A 57 -0.39 5.22 -14.46
C VAL A 57 -1.10 4.73 -15.72
N THR A 58 -0.34 4.30 -16.70
CA THR A 58 -0.84 3.83 -18.00
C THR A 58 -0.65 2.32 -18.19
N GLY A 59 0.01 1.64 -17.28
CA GLY A 59 0.18 0.19 -17.33
C GLY A 59 0.54 -0.41 -15.98
N TRP A 60 -0.01 -1.58 -15.70
CA TRP A 60 0.23 -2.35 -14.49
C TRP A 60 0.68 -3.76 -14.82
N THR A 61 1.52 -4.34 -13.96
CA THR A 61 1.82 -5.77 -13.92
C THR A 61 1.64 -6.30 -12.50
N GLY A 62 1.30 -7.56 -12.37
CA GLY A 62 1.11 -8.19 -11.07
C GLY A 62 -0.18 -9.01 -10.98
N PRO A 63 -0.64 -9.31 -9.76
CA PRO A 63 -0.13 -8.80 -8.49
C PRO A 63 1.28 -9.31 -8.17
N LEU A 64 2.10 -8.46 -7.55
CA LEU A 64 3.39 -8.85 -6.99
C LEU A 64 3.19 -9.65 -5.70
N TYR A 65 2.24 -9.21 -4.89
CA TYR A 65 1.85 -9.95 -3.69
C TYR A 65 0.41 -9.63 -3.28
N ARG A 66 -0.14 -10.55 -2.50
CA ARG A 66 -1.45 -10.43 -1.86
C ARG A 66 -1.26 -10.42 -0.36
N VAL A 67 -2.07 -9.62 0.30
CA VAL A 67 -2.12 -9.53 1.75
C VAL A 67 -3.52 -9.84 2.24
N GLU A 68 -3.60 -10.71 3.22
CA GLU A 68 -4.81 -10.96 3.99
C GLU A 68 -4.50 -10.73 5.47
N ALA A 69 -5.22 -9.81 6.09
CA ALA A 69 -5.10 -9.53 7.52
C ALA A 69 -6.48 -9.66 8.18
N VAL A 70 -6.56 -10.47 9.22
CA VAL A 70 -7.81 -10.77 9.92
C VAL A 70 -7.67 -10.42 11.40
N ALA A 71 -8.60 -9.66 11.94
CA ALA A 71 -8.70 -9.36 13.36
C ALA A 71 -10.05 -9.86 13.90
N PRO A 72 -10.15 -11.14 14.30
CA PRO A 72 -11.42 -11.73 14.70
C PRO A 72 -12.07 -11.03 15.90
N GLU A 73 -11.27 -10.63 16.88
CA GLU A 73 -11.77 -9.95 18.10
C GLU A 73 -12.23 -8.51 17.80
N ALA A 74 -11.62 -7.85 16.83
CA ALA A 74 -11.98 -6.50 16.40
C ALA A 74 -13.03 -6.50 15.27
N GLY A 75 -13.35 -7.66 14.69
CA GLY A 75 -14.40 -7.84 13.70
C GLY A 75 -14.08 -7.26 12.31
N TRP A 76 -12.80 -7.18 11.92
CA TRP A 76 -12.44 -6.71 10.58
C TRP A 76 -11.57 -7.72 9.82
N HIS A 77 -11.68 -7.65 8.49
CA HIS A 77 -10.94 -8.47 7.53
C HIS A 77 -10.48 -7.57 6.38
N LEU A 78 -9.19 -7.54 6.13
CA LEU A 78 -8.57 -6.81 5.05
C LEU A 78 -8.02 -7.78 4.01
N ARG A 79 -8.30 -7.48 2.74
CA ARG A 79 -7.65 -8.12 1.58
C ARG A 79 -7.10 -7.04 0.67
N ALA A 80 -5.85 -7.18 0.26
CA ALA A 80 -5.21 -6.26 -0.64
C ALA A 80 -4.37 -6.99 -1.68
N GLU A 81 -4.33 -6.46 -2.90
CA GLU A 81 -3.38 -6.84 -3.94
C GLU A 81 -2.46 -5.67 -4.23
N VAL A 82 -1.18 -5.95 -4.44
CA VAL A 82 -0.18 -4.93 -4.78
C VAL A 82 0.39 -5.19 -6.16
N HIS A 83 0.34 -4.15 -7.00
CA HIS A 83 0.74 -4.19 -8.41
C HIS A 83 1.89 -3.23 -8.67
N LEU A 84 2.72 -3.52 -9.68
CA LEU A 84 3.81 -2.67 -10.13
C LEU A 84 3.37 -1.87 -11.37
N ALA A 85 3.54 -0.55 -11.31
CA ALA A 85 3.36 0.29 -12.48
C ALA A 85 4.47 0.02 -13.51
N THR A 86 4.10 -0.29 -14.74
CA THR A 86 5.03 -0.47 -15.86
C THR A 86 5.31 0.85 -16.57
N SER A 87 4.38 1.80 -16.48
CA SER A 87 4.51 3.14 -17.05
C SER A 87 3.58 4.12 -16.35
N PHE A 88 4.07 5.33 -16.14
CA PHE A 88 3.29 6.44 -15.58
C PHE A 88 3.88 7.78 -16.05
N SER A 89 3.09 8.85 -15.94
CA SER A 89 3.45 10.20 -16.32
C SER A 89 2.84 11.24 -15.38
N GLY A 90 3.24 12.49 -15.52
CA GLY A 90 2.77 13.61 -14.71
C GLY A 90 3.79 14.04 -13.67
N ASP A 91 3.42 15.06 -12.91
CA ASP A 91 4.22 15.61 -11.82
C ASP A 91 3.60 15.26 -10.47
N LEU A 92 4.44 15.02 -9.46
CA LEU A 92 3.95 14.82 -8.10
C LEU A 92 3.21 16.06 -7.62
N SER A 93 1.94 15.88 -7.32
CA SER A 93 1.05 16.90 -6.78
C SER A 93 0.11 16.24 -5.77
N PRO A 94 0.59 15.93 -4.56
CA PRO A 94 -0.24 15.32 -3.53
C PRO A 94 -1.40 16.25 -3.19
N GLY A 95 -2.61 15.70 -3.22
CA GLY A 95 -3.81 16.51 -3.05
C GLY A 95 -5.06 15.64 -3.00
N ASP A 96 -5.02 14.62 -2.16
CA ASP A 96 -6.13 13.70 -1.93
C ASP A 96 -7.42 14.44 -1.58
N PRO A 97 -8.54 14.20 -2.32
CA PRO A 97 -9.84 14.80 -2.04
C PRO A 97 -10.34 14.55 -0.61
N ASP A 98 -9.99 13.41 -0.03
CA ASP A 98 -10.39 13.02 1.32
C ASP A 98 -9.49 13.64 2.42
N GLY A 99 -8.39 14.29 2.03
CA GLY A 99 -7.45 14.95 2.94
C GLY A 99 -6.66 14.01 3.82
N ILE A 100 -6.58 12.73 3.45
CA ILE A 100 -5.81 11.70 4.15
C ILE A 100 -4.35 11.79 3.77
N VAL A 101 -4.04 11.86 2.47
CA VAL A 101 -2.67 12.01 1.98
C VAL A 101 -2.22 13.46 2.11
N VAL A 102 -1.11 13.66 2.83
CA VAL A 102 -0.56 15.00 3.12
C VAL A 102 0.79 15.24 2.47
N ASP A 103 1.46 14.20 1.98
CA ASP A 103 2.73 14.28 1.26
C ASP A 103 2.91 13.05 0.35
N ALA A 104 3.72 13.17 -0.68
CA ALA A 104 4.13 12.07 -1.55
C ALA A 104 5.56 12.30 -2.02
N ARG A 105 6.36 11.25 -2.01
CA ARG A 105 7.76 11.32 -2.47
C ARG A 105 8.30 9.99 -2.94
N PHE A 106 9.27 10.05 -3.85
CA PHE A 106 10.08 8.88 -4.17
C PHE A 106 11.16 8.71 -3.09
N VAL A 107 11.22 7.52 -2.50
CA VAL A 107 12.13 7.17 -1.40
C VAL A 107 13.08 6.10 -1.89
N ASP A 108 14.38 6.34 -1.69
CA ASP A 108 15.39 5.33 -1.98
C ASP A 108 15.06 4.00 -1.28
N PRO A 109 15.19 2.84 -1.94
CA PRO A 109 14.84 1.55 -1.35
C PRO A 109 15.49 1.29 0.01
N SER A 110 16.71 1.78 0.22
CA SER A 110 17.40 1.66 1.51
C SER A 110 16.77 2.50 2.63
N GLY A 111 16.04 3.56 2.28
CA GLY A 111 15.31 4.43 3.21
C GLY A 111 13.88 3.98 3.49
N CYS A 112 13.32 3.08 2.66
CA CYS A 112 11.93 2.67 2.78
C CYS A 112 11.61 2.05 4.15
N ALA A 113 12.50 1.25 4.71
CA ALA A 113 12.30 0.60 6.01
C ALA A 113 12.02 1.63 7.12
N GLY A 114 12.79 2.72 7.17
CA GLY A 114 12.59 3.79 8.14
C GLY A 114 11.28 4.55 7.94
N HIS A 115 10.86 4.80 6.70
CA HIS A 115 9.58 5.44 6.41
C HIS A 115 8.40 4.55 6.80
N LEU A 116 8.52 3.25 6.61
CA LEU A 116 7.45 2.27 6.88
C LEU A 116 7.40 1.81 8.34
N GLU A 117 8.35 2.19 9.19
CA GLU A 117 8.48 1.68 10.57
C GLU A 117 7.21 1.85 11.41
N SER A 118 6.53 2.99 11.24
CA SER A 118 5.29 3.30 11.97
C SER A 118 4.05 2.63 11.38
N ASN A 119 4.15 1.99 10.20
CA ASN A 119 3.03 1.34 9.58
C ASN A 119 2.87 -0.12 10.07
N HIS A 120 1.73 -0.71 9.77
CA HIS A 120 1.40 -2.08 10.14
C HIS A 120 2.33 -3.11 9.48
N ALA A 121 2.56 -4.24 10.16
CA ALA A 121 3.37 -5.34 9.66
C ALA A 121 2.94 -5.81 8.27
N TRP A 122 1.63 -5.90 8.02
CA TRP A 122 1.08 -6.33 6.74
C TRP A 122 1.26 -5.32 5.59
N VAL A 123 1.74 -4.11 5.85
CA VAL A 123 2.16 -3.14 4.83
C VAL A 123 3.68 -3.19 4.66
N ARG A 124 4.43 -3.07 5.76
CA ARG A 124 5.90 -2.91 5.72
C ARG A 124 6.64 -4.20 5.35
N GLU A 125 6.19 -5.36 5.86
CA GLU A 125 6.93 -6.61 5.68
C GLU A 125 6.89 -7.14 4.24
N PRO A 126 5.72 -7.23 3.56
CA PRO A 126 5.67 -7.67 2.17
C PRO A 126 6.44 -6.74 1.23
N LEU A 127 6.31 -5.42 1.42
CA LEU A 127 7.05 -4.46 0.62
C LEU A 127 8.55 -4.56 0.88
N GLY A 128 8.97 -4.61 2.15
CA GLY A 128 10.38 -4.76 2.51
C GLY A 128 11.00 -6.03 1.92
N ALA A 129 10.29 -7.15 2.00
CA ALA A 129 10.73 -8.41 1.41
C ALA A 129 10.84 -8.32 -0.12
N TRP A 130 9.83 -7.73 -0.79
CA TRP A 130 9.88 -7.55 -2.24
C TRP A 130 11.03 -6.64 -2.69
N LEU A 131 11.30 -5.57 -1.98
CA LEU A 131 12.42 -4.65 -2.29
C LEU A 131 13.78 -5.36 -2.26
N VAL A 132 13.93 -6.40 -1.43
CA VAL A 132 15.16 -7.20 -1.34
C VAL A 132 15.21 -8.30 -2.38
N GLU A 133 14.12 -9.08 -2.51
CA GLU A 133 14.13 -10.31 -3.30
C GLU A 133 13.69 -10.12 -4.74
N ARG A 134 12.87 -9.11 -5.04
CA ARG A 134 12.41 -8.75 -6.39
C ARG A 134 11.78 -9.91 -7.16
N TRP A 135 10.93 -10.70 -6.51
CA TRP A 135 10.21 -11.79 -7.18
C TRP A 135 9.22 -11.27 -8.23
N ALA A 136 8.97 -12.10 -9.24
CA ALA A 136 8.02 -11.81 -10.33
C ALA A 136 6.67 -12.52 -10.12
N ASP A 137 6.68 -13.72 -9.54
CA ASP A 137 5.46 -14.51 -9.27
C ASP A 137 4.79 -14.05 -7.98
N ALA A 138 3.47 -13.91 -8.00
CA ALA A 138 2.70 -13.43 -6.87
C ALA A 138 2.91 -14.26 -5.60
N ARG A 139 3.26 -13.60 -4.50
CA ARG A 139 3.31 -14.21 -3.16
C ARG A 139 2.11 -13.81 -2.33
N SER A 140 1.74 -14.64 -1.36
CA SER A 140 0.64 -14.36 -0.43
C SER A 140 1.16 -14.26 0.99
N PHE A 141 0.72 -13.23 1.69
CA PHE A 141 1.05 -12.98 3.10
C PHE A 141 -0.23 -12.97 3.91
N ARG A 142 -0.25 -13.72 5.01
CA ARG A 142 -1.39 -13.79 5.91
C ARG A 142 -1.00 -13.35 7.30
N TYR A 143 -1.88 -12.56 7.90
CA TYR A 143 -1.69 -12.00 9.24
C TYR A 143 -2.96 -12.22 10.06
N THR A 144 -2.78 -12.74 11.27
CA THR A 144 -3.83 -12.76 12.28
C THR A 144 -3.49 -11.74 13.34
N VAL A 145 -4.39 -10.79 13.57
CA VAL A 145 -4.24 -9.70 14.53
C VAL A 145 -5.08 -10.04 15.75
N ASN A 146 -4.42 -10.33 16.87
CA ASN A 146 -5.08 -10.71 18.13
C ASN A 146 -4.97 -9.55 19.13
N GLY A 147 -6.08 -9.21 19.77
CA GLY A 147 -6.14 -8.19 20.81
C GLY A 147 -7.28 -7.19 20.63
N PRO A 148 -7.63 -6.45 21.67
CA PRO A 148 -8.86 -5.64 21.71
C PRO A 148 -8.78 -4.30 20.97
N GLY A 149 -7.70 -3.98 20.26
CA GLY A 149 -7.60 -2.73 19.51
C GLY A 149 -6.19 -2.15 19.37
N ALA A 150 -6.09 -0.97 18.79
CA ALA A 150 -4.85 -0.29 18.46
C ALA A 150 -3.88 -0.17 19.66
N GLY A 151 -2.72 -0.78 19.57
CA GLY A 151 -1.65 -0.71 20.56
C GLY A 151 -1.47 -1.93 21.47
N ALA A 152 -2.40 -2.89 21.46
CA ALA A 152 -2.31 -4.11 22.26
C ALA A 152 -2.64 -5.35 21.43
N TYR A 153 -2.00 -5.49 20.26
CA TYR A 153 -2.20 -6.66 19.40
C TYR A 153 -0.90 -7.41 19.13
N THR A 154 -1.03 -8.72 18.96
CA THR A 154 0.05 -9.57 18.41
C THR A 154 -0.28 -9.93 16.98
N VAL A 155 0.71 -9.92 16.11
CA VAL A 155 0.58 -10.32 14.70
C VAL A 155 1.25 -11.67 14.53
N ILE A 156 0.50 -12.63 14.02
CA ILE A 156 1.03 -13.94 13.61
C ILE A 156 1.14 -13.91 12.09
N VAL A 157 2.35 -14.09 11.58
CA VAL A 157 2.64 -14.15 10.14
C VAL A 157 2.60 -15.62 9.72
N GLU A 158 1.75 -15.93 8.76
CA GLU A 158 1.79 -17.21 8.06
C GLU A 158 2.58 -17.00 6.76
N THR A 159 3.80 -17.50 6.73
CA THR A 159 4.60 -17.55 5.50
C THR A 159 4.08 -18.66 4.60
N PRO A 160 4.05 -18.45 3.28
CA PRO A 160 3.67 -19.49 2.33
C PRO A 160 4.63 -20.65 2.32
#